data_79317ac6a9e729a41eae8c3b0e6a2738
#
_entry.id   79317ac6a9e729a41eae8c3b0e6a2738
#
_cell.length_a   1.000
_cell.length_b   1.000
_cell.length_c   1.000
_cell.angle_alpha   90.00
_cell.angle_beta   90.00
_cell.angle_gamma   90.00
#
_symmetry.space_group_name_H-M   'P 1'
#
loop_
_entity.id
_entity.type
_entity.pdbx_description
1 polymer ?
#
loop_
_entity_poly.entity_id
_entity_poly.type
_entity_poly.pdbx_seq_one_letter_code
_entity_poly.pdbx_strand_id
1 'polypeptide(L)'
;MELEERLVRFLVDTRYEDIPQETIQTMKRCAIDSFGVLCAGSSAPDISGLLCHLKGRNPAQEASVAVFGDRVSVTDAAWINGAMLRSREFDDSDDYAGDHSSTPVFSSGMAVAELLGAVSGKEFLAAYALATEFNIRLRMAPRTRVGAPSQGFAANSYAPFSAAIMAGRLMKFNYEQMYNALGWAYAQMAGAVQVQQCGSSVLQIQHGLAASHGVNAALLARAGFAGIEHFLTGKFGLYNAYVGGNYDPEIIEKDLGKRYYAADIGTKPYPCGRIIQAPIEAALELREAIGDIDGIESLRIRYTKGGVNMTCQPEARHFPDSFQHAKFSLYYGVAAALVYGKVTVAEYTDEAIRNPKIRQVIEKITVIGDESLGQEMPPGLIEAKLKDGRTVNVERRLSKGTAARPYTMDEIIEKLRACLPFSAKPLAEDKVETAIARLRNLEEEENVADLMRLFTAQEEGE
;
A
#
# COMPACT_ATOMS: atom_id res chain seq x y z
N MET A 1 -20.58 26.70 4.82
CA MET A 1 -19.17 26.34 4.54
C MET A 1 -19.20 25.17 3.59
N GLU A 2 -18.49 25.23 2.47
CA GLU A 2 -18.45 24.16 1.49
C GLU A 2 -17.67 22.94 2.00
N LEU A 3 -17.84 21.76 1.37
CA LEU A 3 -17.18 20.52 1.79
C LEU A 3 -15.66 20.68 1.79
N GLU A 4 -15.11 21.18 0.68
CA GLU A 4 -13.69 21.39 0.51
C GLU A 4 -13.11 22.34 1.58
N GLU A 5 -13.84 23.39 1.92
CA GLU A 5 -13.41 24.35 2.95
C GLU A 5 -13.29 23.67 4.33
N ARG A 6 -14.29 22.86 4.71
CA ARG A 6 -14.25 22.14 6.00
C ARG A 6 -13.09 21.14 6.06
N LEU A 7 -12.87 20.41 4.99
CA LEU A 7 -11.78 19.44 4.90
C LEU A 7 -10.42 20.11 4.97
N VAL A 8 -10.23 21.22 4.24
CA VAL A 8 -8.95 21.94 4.23
C VAL A 8 -8.66 22.55 5.61
N ARG A 9 -9.68 23.12 6.29
CA ARG A 9 -9.53 23.59 7.68
C ARG A 9 -9.14 22.46 8.61
N PHE A 10 -9.82 21.32 8.53
CA PHE A 10 -9.46 20.15 9.32
C PHE A 10 -7.99 19.77 9.10
N LEU A 11 -7.53 19.73 7.87
CA LEU A 11 -6.13 19.38 7.54
C LEU A 11 -5.13 20.40 8.10
N VAL A 12 -5.43 21.70 8.04
CA VAL A 12 -4.49 22.75 8.43
C VAL A 12 -4.50 22.97 9.95
N ASP A 13 -5.69 22.95 10.58
CA ASP A 13 -5.87 23.33 11.97
C ASP A 13 -5.57 22.20 12.96
N THR A 14 -5.68 20.92 12.54
CA THR A 14 -5.42 19.77 13.42
C THR A 14 -3.95 19.66 13.80
N ARG A 15 -3.65 19.63 15.09
CA ARG A 15 -2.30 19.46 15.65
C ARG A 15 -2.04 18.01 16.00
N TYR A 16 -0.78 17.65 16.25
CA TYR A 16 -0.40 16.31 16.71
C TYR A 16 -1.17 15.86 17.95
N GLU A 17 -1.36 16.77 18.91
CA GLU A 17 -2.04 16.52 20.18
C GLU A 17 -3.56 16.28 20.03
N ASP A 18 -4.14 16.69 18.91
CA ASP A 18 -5.57 16.49 18.59
C ASP A 18 -5.85 15.10 17.97
N ILE A 19 -4.80 14.35 17.57
CA ILE A 19 -4.92 13.05 16.92
C ILE A 19 -4.91 11.93 17.99
N PRO A 20 -5.88 10.99 17.93
CA PRO A 20 -5.91 9.89 18.88
C PRO A 20 -4.62 9.08 18.90
N GLN A 21 -4.17 8.70 20.11
CA GLN A 21 -2.93 7.96 20.30
C GLN A 21 -2.89 6.62 19.55
N GLU A 22 -4.03 5.95 19.39
CA GLU A 22 -4.13 4.71 18.61
C GLU A 22 -3.78 4.94 17.12
N THR A 23 -4.21 6.08 16.55
CA THR A 23 -3.86 6.48 15.18
C THR A 23 -2.35 6.72 15.06
N ILE A 24 -1.75 7.45 16.02
CA ILE A 24 -0.30 7.66 16.05
C ILE A 24 0.46 6.34 16.11
N GLN A 25 0.03 5.40 16.97
CA GLN A 25 0.67 4.07 17.06
C GLN A 25 0.54 3.29 15.76
N THR A 26 -0.59 3.41 15.04
CA THR A 26 -0.75 2.79 13.72
C THR A 26 0.20 3.42 12.70
N MET A 27 0.34 4.76 12.65
CA MET A 27 1.29 5.42 11.75
C MET A 27 2.74 5.00 12.02
N LYS A 28 3.13 4.81 13.28
CA LYS A 28 4.47 4.29 13.63
C LYS A 28 4.67 2.86 13.10
N ARG A 29 3.67 1.97 13.26
CA ARG A 29 3.71 0.62 12.66
C ARG A 29 3.83 0.68 11.13
N CYS A 30 3.05 1.54 10.48
CA CYS A 30 3.13 1.74 9.04
C CYS A 30 4.50 2.26 8.59
N ALA A 31 5.14 3.16 9.34
CA ALA A 31 6.48 3.66 9.02
C ALA A 31 7.55 2.54 9.10
N ILE A 32 7.50 1.69 10.12
CA ILE A 32 8.40 0.54 10.26
C ILE A 32 8.15 -0.48 9.16
N ASP A 33 6.89 -0.81 8.88
CA ASP A 33 6.50 -1.70 7.79
C ASP A 33 6.99 -1.19 6.44
N SER A 34 6.79 0.12 6.18
CA SER A 34 7.23 0.79 4.95
C SER A 34 8.73 0.67 4.74
N PHE A 35 9.54 0.80 5.80
CA PHE A 35 10.99 0.62 5.70
C PHE A 35 11.35 -0.79 5.22
N GLY A 36 10.80 -1.84 5.85
CA GLY A 36 11.06 -3.21 5.44
C GLY A 36 10.60 -3.52 4.02
N VAL A 37 9.36 -3.13 3.70
CA VAL A 37 8.77 -3.38 2.37
C VAL A 37 9.52 -2.64 1.26
N LEU A 38 9.97 -1.39 1.52
CA LEU A 38 10.80 -0.62 0.60
C LEU A 38 12.12 -1.33 0.32
N CYS A 39 12.80 -1.85 1.36
CA CYS A 39 14.02 -2.64 1.19
C CYS A 39 13.77 -3.87 0.29
N ALA A 40 12.75 -4.67 0.55
CA ALA A 40 12.40 -5.82 -0.29
C ALA A 40 12.01 -5.41 -1.71
N GLY A 41 11.39 -4.25 -1.88
CA GLY A 41 10.97 -3.72 -3.17
C GLY A 41 12.12 -3.17 -4.01
N SER A 42 13.24 -2.78 -3.40
CA SER A 42 14.39 -2.19 -4.11
C SER A 42 15.01 -3.16 -5.15
N SER A 43 14.91 -4.46 -4.93
CA SER A 43 15.39 -5.50 -5.87
C SER A 43 14.35 -5.91 -6.93
N ALA A 44 13.20 -5.24 -7.02
CA ALA A 44 12.23 -5.57 -8.05
C ALA A 44 12.76 -5.18 -9.45
N PRO A 45 12.44 -5.98 -10.50
CA PRO A 45 13.10 -5.88 -11.80
C PRO A 45 13.15 -4.49 -12.43
N ASP A 46 12.07 -3.69 -12.29
CA ASP A 46 11.97 -2.38 -12.96
C ASP A 46 12.62 -1.23 -12.19
N ILE A 47 13.04 -1.45 -10.94
CA ILE A 47 13.54 -0.36 -10.07
C ILE A 47 14.89 0.16 -10.54
N SER A 48 15.80 -0.72 -10.95
CA SER A 48 17.11 -0.30 -11.47
C SER A 48 16.99 0.52 -12.76
N GLY A 49 16.06 0.12 -13.64
CA GLY A 49 15.77 0.87 -14.86
C GLY A 49 15.16 2.25 -14.57
N LEU A 50 14.23 2.31 -13.62
CA LEU A 50 13.66 3.59 -13.17
C LEU A 50 14.73 4.51 -12.56
N LEU A 51 15.58 3.98 -11.68
CA LEU A 51 16.67 4.74 -11.08
C LEU A 51 17.60 5.33 -12.14
N CYS A 52 18.02 4.51 -13.11
CA CYS A 52 18.85 4.96 -14.22
C CYS A 52 18.18 6.08 -15.03
N HIS A 53 16.89 5.94 -15.33
CA HIS A 53 16.11 6.96 -16.03
C HIS A 53 16.04 8.28 -15.25
N LEU A 54 15.77 8.23 -13.94
CA LEU A 54 15.61 9.42 -13.11
C LEU A 54 16.93 10.18 -12.93
N LYS A 55 18.03 9.45 -12.71
CA LYS A 55 19.38 10.06 -12.64
C LYS A 55 19.79 10.77 -13.91
N GLY A 56 19.37 10.27 -15.07
CA GLY A 56 19.71 10.85 -16.37
C GLY A 56 18.94 12.11 -16.75
N ARG A 57 17.81 12.41 -16.06
CA ARG A 57 16.92 13.49 -16.50
C ARG A 57 17.01 14.79 -15.69
N ASN A 58 17.47 14.73 -14.46
CA ASN A 58 17.51 15.92 -13.59
C ASN A 58 18.75 15.88 -12.67
N PRO A 59 19.61 16.93 -12.69
CA PRO A 59 20.82 16.99 -11.85
C PRO A 59 20.52 17.43 -10.40
N ALA A 60 19.26 17.70 -10.02
CA ALA A 60 18.92 18.10 -8.65
C ALA A 60 19.30 17.02 -7.63
N GLN A 61 19.85 17.44 -6.49
CA GLN A 61 20.35 16.60 -5.41
C GLN A 61 19.59 16.89 -4.12
N GLU A 62 18.24 16.82 -4.18
CA GLU A 62 17.36 17.31 -3.13
C GLU A 62 16.98 16.25 -2.10
N ALA A 63 16.81 14.99 -2.55
CA ALA A 63 16.37 13.89 -1.67
C ALA A 63 16.97 12.56 -2.10
N SER A 64 17.05 11.61 -1.16
CA SER A 64 17.72 10.33 -1.33
C SER A 64 16.80 9.25 -1.89
N VAL A 65 17.36 8.39 -2.72
CA VAL A 65 16.77 7.10 -3.08
C VAL A 65 17.20 6.09 -2.03
N ALA A 66 16.24 5.60 -1.27
CA ALA A 66 16.50 4.63 -0.21
C ALA A 66 17.18 3.37 -0.75
N VAL A 67 17.98 2.70 0.07
CA VAL A 67 18.83 1.54 -0.25
C VAL A 67 20.01 1.91 -1.15
N PHE A 68 19.78 2.68 -2.20
CA PHE A 68 20.85 3.01 -3.19
C PHE A 68 21.75 4.17 -2.76
N GLY A 69 21.22 5.15 -2.01
CA GLY A 69 21.94 6.34 -1.57
C GLY A 69 22.05 7.44 -2.63
N ASP A 70 21.67 7.17 -3.86
CA ASP A 70 21.65 8.18 -4.93
C ASP A 70 20.74 9.35 -4.54
N ARG A 71 21.12 10.57 -4.92
CA ARG A 71 20.30 11.78 -4.72
C ARG A 71 19.70 12.25 -6.03
N VAL A 72 18.43 12.63 -5.97
CA VAL A 72 17.64 13.08 -7.12
C VAL A 72 16.75 14.26 -6.72
N SER A 73 15.91 14.77 -7.63
CA SER A 73 14.90 15.76 -7.23
C SER A 73 13.92 15.18 -6.20
N VAL A 74 13.32 16.03 -5.38
CA VAL A 74 12.36 15.61 -4.36
C VAL A 74 11.17 14.85 -4.95
N THR A 75 10.70 15.24 -6.14
CA THR A 75 9.63 14.57 -6.88
C THR A 75 10.07 13.19 -7.39
N ASP A 76 11.30 13.08 -7.86
CA ASP A 76 11.86 11.82 -8.35
C ASP A 76 12.15 10.85 -7.20
N ALA A 77 12.63 11.35 -6.05
CA ALA A 77 12.80 10.55 -4.84
C ALA A 77 11.45 9.99 -4.34
N ALA A 78 10.42 10.82 -4.27
CA ALA A 78 9.06 10.37 -3.93
C ALA A 78 8.57 9.30 -4.92
N TRP A 79 8.84 9.45 -6.21
CA TRP A 79 8.46 8.48 -7.24
C TRP A 79 9.12 7.13 -7.03
N ILE A 80 10.44 7.08 -7.00
CA ILE A 80 11.16 5.79 -6.95
C ILE A 80 10.98 5.09 -5.60
N ASN A 81 11.00 5.83 -4.48
CA ASN A 81 10.76 5.25 -3.16
C ASN A 81 9.32 4.70 -3.05
N GLY A 82 8.33 5.40 -3.62
CA GLY A 82 6.97 4.89 -3.72
C GLY A 82 6.84 3.68 -4.64
N ALA A 83 7.56 3.64 -5.76
CA ALA A 83 7.59 2.48 -6.64
C ALA A 83 8.22 1.26 -5.92
N MET A 84 9.28 1.44 -5.14
CA MET A 84 9.87 0.37 -4.32
C MET A 84 8.89 -0.15 -3.28
N LEU A 85 8.22 0.74 -2.54
CA LEU A 85 7.19 0.36 -1.56
C LEU A 85 6.09 -0.51 -2.17
N ARG A 86 5.67 -0.20 -3.40
CA ARG A 86 4.56 -0.90 -4.08
C ARG A 86 4.99 -2.20 -4.78
N SER A 87 6.28 -2.39 -5.04
CA SER A 87 6.80 -3.40 -5.96
C SER A 87 6.49 -4.84 -5.56
N ARG A 88 6.46 -5.15 -4.27
CA ARG A 88 6.22 -6.51 -3.77
C ARG A 88 4.77 -6.80 -3.38
N GLU A 89 3.83 -5.88 -3.63
CA GLU A 89 2.43 -6.03 -3.20
C GLU A 89 2.30 -6.33 -1.69
N PHE A 90 3.25 -5.81 -0.88
CA PHE A 90 3.43 -6.15 0.52
C PHE A 90 3.24 -4.97 1.48
N ASP A 91 3.02 -3.79 0.91
CA ASP A 91 2.67 -2.54 1.58
C ASP A 91 1.30 -2.65 2.29
N ASP A 92 1.06 -1.72 3.20
CA ASP A 92 -0.20 -1.65 3.95
C ASP A 92 -1.44 -1.49 3.05
N SER A 93 -2.60 -1.69 3.65
CA SER A 93 -3.88 -1.46 2.97
C SER A 93 -4.98 -1.26 4.00
N ASP A 94 -5.94 -0.37 3.72
CA ASP A 94 -7.18 -0.30 4.46
C ASP A 94 -8.22 -1.30 3.91
N ASP A 95 -9.13 -1.73 4.78
CA ASP A 95 -10.21 -2.66 4.43
C ASP A 95 -11.51 -1.93 4.03
N TYR A 96 -11.55 -0.57 4.10
CA TYR A 96 -12.72 0.25 3.76
C TYR A 96 -12.78 0.58 2.27
N ALA A 97 -11.66 1.03 1.73
CA ALA A 97 -11.56 1.52 0.36
C ALA A 97 -10.49 0.80 -0.47
N GLY A 98 -9.73 -0.13 0.17
CA GLY A 98 -8.65 -0.87 -0.48
C GLY A 98 -7.51 0.04 -0.93
N ASP A 99 -7.20 1.05 -0.14
CA ASP A 99 -6.09 1.97 -0.40
C ASP A 99 -4.75 1.41 0.06
N HIS A 100 -3.68 1.97 -0.48
CA HIS A 100 -2.28 1.68 -0.16
C HIS A 100 -1.62 2.97 0.32
N SER A 101 -2.05 3.45 1.49
CA SER A 101 -1.81 4.83 1.93
C SER A 101 -0.34 5.14 2.17
N SER A 102 0.44 4.20 2.72
CA SER A 102 1.85 4.46 3.02
C SER A 102 2.69 4.63 1.76
N THR A 103 2.34 3.98 0.65
CA THR A 103 3.10 4.13 -0.60
C THR A 103 3.27 5.59 -1.01
N PRO A 104 2.20 6.42 -1.19
CA PRO A 104 2.37 7.83 -1.53
C PRO A 104 2.77 8.70 -0.32
N VAL A 105 2.25 8.41 0.88
CA VAL A 105 2.42 9.30 2.04
C VAL A 105 3.81 9.18 2.64
N PHE A 106 4.28 7.95 2.91
CA PHE A 106 5.61 7.76 3.49
C PHE A 106 6.72 8.19 2.52
N SER A 107 6.62 7.79 1.23
CA SER A 107 7.64 8.14 0.24
C SER A 107 7.73 9.65 -0.03
N SER A 108 6.60 10.36 -0.13
CA SER A 108 6.59 11.82 -0.26
C SER A 108 7.06 12.51 1.02
N GLY A 109 6.65 11.99 2.19
CA GLY A 109 7.03 12.54 3.48
C GLY A 109 8.53 12.51 3.73
N MET A 110 9.17 11.37 3.47
CA MET A 110 10.62 11.24 3.61
C MET A 110 11.38 12.13 2.64
N ALA A 111 10.97 12.19 1.36
CA ALA A 111 11.60 13.04 0.37
C ALA A 111 11.45 14.53 0.72
N VAL A 112 10.28 14.97 1.15
CA VAL A 112 10.04 16.38 1.55
C VAL A 112 10.74 16.72 2.86
N ALA A 113 10.85 15.78 3.81
CA ALA A 113 11.62 16.01 5.04
C ALA A 113 13.09 16.30 4.74
N GLU A 114 13.71 15.56 3.79
CA GLU A 114 15.08 15.85 3.35
C GLU A 114 15.19 17.21 2.64
N LEU A 115 14.23 17.56 1.77
CA LEU A 115 14.20 18.87 1.11
C LEU A 115 14.15 20.03 2.12
N LEU A 116 13.41 19.87 3.21
CA LEU A 116 13.25 20.90 4.24
C LEU A 116 14.39 20.91 5.26
N GLY A 117 14.99 19.77 5.55
CA GLY A 117 16.12 19.61 6.47
C GLY A 117 15.80 19.83 7.96
N ALA A 118 14.54 20.12 8.31
CA ALA A 118 14.12 20.37 9.68
C ALA A 118 12.62 20.02 9.86
N VAL A 119 12.32 18.73 10.06
CA VAL A 119 10.97 18.22 10.29
C VAL A 119 10.98 17.34 11.53
N SER A 120 10.23 17.72 12.56
CA SER A 120 10.08 16.90 13.77
C SER A 120 9.23 15.66 13.52
N GLY A 121 9.47 14.62 14.33
CA GLY A 121 8.68 13.39 14.27
C GLY A 121 7.19 13.60 14.54
N LYS A 122 6.83 14.54 15.43
CA LYS A 122 5.43 14.91 15.66
C LYS A 122 4.77 15.53 14.44
N GLU A 123 5.45 16.46 13.76
CA GLU A 123 4.95 17.06 12.51
C GLU A 123 4.79 15.99 11.42
N PHE A 124 5.77 15.09 11.31
CA PHE A 124 5.70 13.98 10.35
C PHE A 124 4.52 13.05 10.62
N LEU A 125 4.35 12.59 11.88
CA LEU A 125 3.26 11.70 12.28
C LEU A 125 1.88 12.35 12.10
N ALA A 126 1.74 13.62 12.44
CA ALA A 126 0.49 14.36 12.22
C ALA A 126 0.15 14.46 10.73
N ALA A 127 1.13 14.82 9.90
CA ALA A 127 0.95 14.88 8.46
C ALA A 127 0.59 13.51 7.87
N TYR A 128 1.26 12.44 8.34
CA TYR A 128 1.01 11.06 7.91
C TYR A 128 -0.42 10.63 8.25
N ALA A 129 -0.87 10.83 9.48
CA ALA A 129 -2.22 10.48 9.91
C ALA A 129 -3.28 11.23 9.12
N LEU A 130 -3.13 12.55 8.94
CA LEU A 130 -4.10 13.38 8.22
C LEU A 130 -4.16 13.07 6.72
N ALA A 131 -3.02 12.83 6.09
CA ALA A 131 -2.96 12.47 4.68
C ALA A 131 -3.63 11.10 4.42
N THR A 132 -3.37 10.13 5.29
CA THR A 132 -4.00 8.80 5.25
C THR A 132 -5.49 8.88 5.49
N GLU A 133 -5.92 9.58 6.54
CA GLU A 133 -7.33 9.77 6.90
C GLU A 133 -8.14 10.39 5.76
N PHE A 134 -7.62 11.47 5.19
CA PHE A 134 -8.27 12.17 4.09
C PHE A 134 -8.46 11.25 2.88
N ASN A 135 -7.42 10.50 2.51
CA ASN A 135 -7.47 9.63 1.33
C ASN A 135 -8.49 8.50 1.50
N ILE A 136 -8.54 7.87 2.68
CA ILE A 136 -9.53 6.83 2.97
C ILE A 136 -10.94 7.40 2.86
N ARG A 137 -11.21 8.56 3.46
CA ARG A 137 -12.54 9.21 3.40
C ARG A 137 -12.96 9.56 1.98
N LEU A 138 -12.05 10.11 1.17
CA LEU A 138 -12.35 10.41 -0.24
C LEU A 138 -12.75 9.16 -1.01
N ARG A 139 -12.10 8.03 -0.73
CA ARG A 139 -12.33 6.78 -1.44
C ARG A 139 -13.51 5.97 -0.92
N MET A 140 -13.95 6.20 0.31
CA MET A 140 -15.16 5.62 0.87
C MET A 140 -16.44 6.30 0.33
N ALA A 141 -16.36 7.57 -0.07
CA ALA A 141 -17.52 8.35 -0.48
C ALA A 141 -18.23 7.83 -1.75
N PRO A 142 -17.54 7.37 -2.80
CA PRO A 142 -18.20 6.74 -3.94
C PRO A 142 -19.06 5.56 -3.50
N ARG A 143 -20.33 5.53 -3.90
CA ARG A 143 -21.25 4.42 -3.62
C ARG A 143 -20.96 3.15 -4.43
N THR A 144 -19.92 3.17 -5.23
CA THR A 144 -19.34 2.02 -5.91
C THR A 144 -18.40 1.29 -4.95
N ARG A 145 -18.60 -0.01 -4.79
CA ARG A 145 -17.92 -0.84 -3.79
C ARG A 145 -16.42 -1.02 -4.07
N VAL A 146 -15.67 -1.37 -3.03
CA VAL A 146 -14.30 -1.86 -3.15
C VAL A 146 -14.23 -2.92 -4.23
N GLY A 147 -13.38 -2.70 -5.25
CA GLY A 147 -13.24 -3.61 -6.39
C GLY A 147 -14.27 -3.46 -7.51
N ALA A 148 -15.29 -2.60 -7.36
CA ALA A 148 -16.06 -2.20 -8.53
C ALA A 148 -15.18 -1.30 -9.42
N PRO A 149 -15.18 -1.50 -10.75
CA PRO A 149 -14.43 -0.62 -11.64
C PRO A 149 -15.01 0.79 -11.55
N SER A 150 -14.30 1.68 -10.86
CA SER A 150 -14.55 3.11 -10.91
C SER A 150 -14.15 3.62 -12.29
N GLN A 151 -14.98 3.35 -13.29
CA GLN A 151 -14.78 3.76 -14.68
C GLN A 151 -13.35 3.56 -15.25
N GLY A 152 -12.62 2.55 -14.76
CA GLY A 152 -11.27 2.22 -15.21
C GLY A 152 -10.13 2.92 -14.46
N PHE A 153 -10.41 3.73 -13.44
CA PHE A 153 -9.39 4.36 -12.62
C PHE A 153 -8.91 3.44 -11.49
N ALA A 154 -7.59 3.33 -11.34
CA ALA A 154 -6.95 2.56 -10.28
C ALA A 154 -7.03 3.27 -8.93
N ALA A 155 -6.83 2.52 -7.84
CA ALA A 155 -6.80 3.03 -6.47
C ALA A 155 -5.84 4.20 -6.29
N ASN A 156 -4.65 4.13 -6.89
CA ASN A 156 -3.64 5.19 -6.84
C ASN A 156 -4.03 6.51 -7.50
N SER A 157 -5.16 6.59 -8.21
CA SER A 157 -5.60 7.85 -8.81
C SER A 157 -5.88 8.93 -7.78
N TYR A 158 -6.24 8.57 -6.55
CA TYR A 158 -6.45 9.49 -5.43
C TYR A 158 -5.16 9.82 -4.67
N ALA A 159 -4.11 9.06 -4.85
CA ALA A 159 -2.85 9.20 -4.11
C ALA A 159 -2.16 10.58 -4.23
N PRO A 160 -2.28 11.36 -5.34
CA PRO A 160 -1.77 12.71 -5.38
C PRO A 160 -2.31 13.62 -4.27
N PHE A 161 -3.56 13.43 -3.82
CA PHE A 161 -4.12 14.19 -2.71
C PHE A 161 -3.37 13.91 -1.40
N SER A 162 -3.18 12.64 -1.06
CA SER A 162 -2.50 12.28 0.19
C SER A 162 -1.03 12.72 0.20
N ALA A 163 -0.32 12.58 -0.92
CA ALA A 163 1.04 13.07 -1.04
C ALA A 163 1.13 14.62 -0.99
N ALA A 164 0.15 15.33 -1.56
CA ALA A 164 0.08 16.80 -1.47
C ALA A 164 -0.21 17.27 -0.04
N ILE A 165 -1.09 16.57 0.69
CA ILE A 165 -1.36 16.86 2.10
C ILE A 165 -0.10 16.63 2.93
N MET A 166 0.55 15.48 2.76
CA MET A 166 1.80 15.18 3.46
C MET A 166 2.83 16.27 3.23
N ALA A 167 3.11 16.62 1.98
CA ALA A 167 4.05 17.67 1.61
C ALA A 167 3.64 19.05 2.14
N GLY A 168 2.38 19.43 1.97
CA GLY A 168 1.87 20.75 2.41
C GLY A 168 1.88 20.90 3.94
N ARG A 169 1.58 19.84 4.69
CA ARG A 169 1.68 19.85 6.16
C ARG A 169 3.10 20.04 6.63
N LEU A 170 4.06 19.32 6.04
CA LEU A 170 5.48 19.49 6.37
C LEU A 170 6.00 20.88 5.98
N MET A 171 5.52 21.45 4.87
CA MET A 171 5.81 22.81 4.44
C MET A 171 5.06 23.90 5.24
N LYS A 172 4.22 23.50 6.22
CA LYS A 172 3.44 24.41 7.09
C LYS A 172 2.48 25.31 6.32
N PHE A 173 1.79 24.74 5.31
CA PHE A 173 0.84 25.47 4.49
C PHE A 173 -0.30 26.07 5.32
N ASN A 174 -0.67 27.30 4.99
CA ASN A 174 -1.92 27.89 5.41
C ASN A 174 -3.11 27.32 4.61
N TYR A 175 -4.31 27.79 4.92
CA TYR A 175 -5.54 27.37 4.28
C TYR A 175 -5.48 27.51 2.73
N GLU A 176 -5.08 28.68 2.25
CA GLU A 176 -5.06 28.98 0.81
C GLU A 176 -4.06 28.08 0.07
N GLN A 177 -2.86 27.93 0.61
CA GLN A 177 -1.83 27.06 0.04
C GLN A 177 -2.27 25.60 -0.01
N MET A 178 -2.89 25.10 1.07
CA MET A 178 -3.40 23.70 1.11
C MET A 178 -4.55 23.51 0.13
N TYR A 179 -5.49 24.46 0.05
CA TYR A 179 -6.59 24.42 -0.91
C TYR A 179 -6.06 24.35 -2.35
N ASN A 180 -5.10 25.23 -2.68
CA ASN A 180 -4.47 25.26 -4.00
C ASN A 180 -3.69 23.95 -4.30
N ALA A 181 -2.98 23.39 -3.32
CA ALA A 181 -2.27 22.12 -3.47
C ALA A 181 -3.23 20.96 -3.80
N LEU A 182 -4.41 20.91 -3.15
CA LEU A 182 -5.43 19.90 -3.44
C LEU A 182 -6.07 20.10 -4.82
N GLY A 183 -6.29 21.36 -5.24
CA GLY A 183 -6.72 21.65 -6.61
C GLY A 183 -5.71 21.23 -7.67
N TRP A 184 -4.40 21.39 -7.41
CA TRP A 184 -3.34 20.89 -8.27
C TRP A 184 -3.19 19.36 -8.22
N ALA A 185 -3.44 18.73 -7.07
CA ALA A 185 -3.46 17.27 -6.95
C ALA A 185 -4.58 16.67 -7.81
N TYR A 186 -5.77 17.31 -7.80
CA TYR A 186 -6.87 16.92 -8.68
C TYR A 186 -6.48 16.99 -10.17
N ALA A 187 -5.83 18.07 -10.60
CA ALA A 187 -5.37 18.21 -11.99
C ALA A 187 -4.35 17.14 -12.43
N GLN A 188 -3.68 16.50 -11.48
CA GLN A 188 -2.64 15.50 -11.73
C GLN A 188 -3.07 14.07 -11.38
N MET A 189 -4.35 13.85 -11.13
CA MET A 189 -4.89 12.50 -10.91
C MET A 189 -4.67 11.64 -12.16
N ALA A 190 -4.09 10.47 -11.95
CA ALA A 190 -3.86 9.50 -13.02
C ALA A 190 -3.75 8.08 -12.44
N GLY A 191 -3.95 7.09 -13.30
CA GLY A 191 -3.81 5.67 -12.97
C GLY A 191 -4.90 4.84 -13.65
N ALA A 192 -4.50 3.74 -14.26
CA ALA A 192 -5.40 2.87 -15.00
C ALA A 192 -5.48 1.50 -14.36
N VAL A 193 -6.70 0.98 -14.13
CA VAL A 193 -6.92 -0.37 -13.59
C VAL A 193 -6.55 -1.46 -14.60
N GLN A 194 -6.47 -1.11 -15.89
CA GLN A 194 -6.04 -2.03 -16.94
C GLN A 194 -4.69 -2.69 -16.67
N VAL A 195 -3.79 -2.03 -15.93
CA VAL A 195 -2.49 -2.59 -15.51
C VAL A 195 -2.63 -3.91 -14.73
N GLN A 196 -3.70 -4.07 -13.98
CA GLN A 196 -3.97 -5.31 -13.22
C GLN A 196 -4.47 -6.44 -14.12
N GLN A 197 -5.15 -6.10 -15.22
CA GLN A 197 -5.68 -7.08 -16.18
C GLN A 197 -4.58 -7.62 -17.09
N CYS A 198 -3.68 -6.76 -17.56
CA CYS A 198 -2.59 -7.17 -18.44
C CYS A 198 -1.32 -7.64 -17.71
N GLY A 199 -1.32 -7.68 -16.37
CA GLY A 199 -0.15 -8.10 -15.61
C GLY A 199 1.09 -7.20 -15.84
N SER A 200 0.88 -5.89 -15.98
CA SER A 200 1.96 -4.94 -16.23
C SER A 200 2.67 -4.49 -14.96
N SER A 201 3.98 -4.35 -15.02
CA SER A 201 4.81 -3.74 -13.98
C SER A 201 4.58 -2.23 -13.83
N VAL A 202 3.86 -1.60 -14.74
CA VAL A 202 3.39 -0.21 -14.60
C VAL A 202 2.61 0.00 -13.30
N LEU A 203 2.02 -1.06 -12.72
CA LEU A 203 1.26 -0.97 -11.47
C LEU A 203 2.05 -0.27 -10.35
N GLN A 204 3.27 -0.74 -10.05
CA GLN A 204 4.10 -0.14 -9.00
C GLN A 204 4.64 1.23 -9.42
N ILE A 205 5.00 1.39 -10.68
CA ILE A 205 5.53 2.65 -11.23
C ILE A 205 4.49 3.77 -11.13
N GLN A 206 3.24 3.51 -11.48
CA GLN A 206 2.17 4.52 -11.42
C GLN A 206 1.79 4.91 -9.97
N HIS A 207 1.94 4.00 -8.97
CA HIS A 207 1.72 4.36 -7.57
C HIS A 207 2.80 5.33 -7.06
N GLY A 208 4.07 5.06 -7.37
CA GLY A 208 5.14 5.99 -7.05
C GLY A 208 5.00 7.33 -7.80
N LEU A 209 4.59 7.29 -9.08
CA LEU A 209 4.34 8.51 -9.86
C LEU A 209 3.24 9.38 -9.22
N ALA A 210 2.21 8.77 -8.64
CA ALA A 210 1.17 9.52 -7.92
C ALA A 210 1.73 10.26 -6.69
N ALA A 211 2.71 9.69 -5.98
CA ALA A 211 3.44 10.40 -4.92
C ALA A 211 4.19 11.62 -5.46
N SER A 212 4.91 11.46 -6.57
CA SER A 212 5.58 12.56 -7.27
C SER A 212 4.63 13.69 -7.68
N HIS A 213 3.45 13.34 -8.20
CA HIS A 213 2.42 14.30 -8.61
C HIS A 213 1.91 15.12 -7.40
N GLY A 214 1.69 14.48 -6.25
CA GLY A 214 1.28 15.19 -5.04
C GLY A 214 2.35 16.13 -4.50
N VAL A 215 3.62 15.71 -4.48
CA VAL A 215 4.74 16.59 -4.12
C VAL A 215 4.82 17.78 -5.08
N ASN A 216 4.71 17.54 -6.38
CA ASN A 216 4.68 18.61 -7.39
C ASN A 216 3.51 19.59 -7.18
N ALA A 217 2.32 19.07 -6.84
CA ALA A 217 1.14 19.89 -6.51
C ALA A 217 1.43 20.84 -5.33
N ALA A 218 2.07 20.33 -4.27
CA ALA A 218 2.46 21.14 -3.13
C ALA A 218 3.52 22.19 -3.51
N LEU A 219 4.51 21.84 -4.34
CA LEU A 219 5.53 22.78 -4.80
C LEU A 219 4.93 23.92 -5.65
N LEU A 220 3.96 23.62 -6.52
CA LEU A 220 3.24 24.64 -7.30
C LEU A 220 2.46 25.59 -6.39
N ALA A 221 1.71 25.06 -5.42
CA ALA A 221 0.99 25.87 -4.43
C ALA A 221 1.94 26.73 -3.58
N ARG A 222 3.10 26.20 -3.17
CA ARG A 222 4.15 26.94 -2.47
C ARG A 222 4.71 28.10 -3.32
N ALA A 223 4.79 27.90 -4.62
CA ALA A 223 5.23 28.93 -5.57
C ALA A 223 4.14 29.97 -5.88
N GLY A 224 2.94 29.86 -5.29
CA GLY A 224 1.85 30.83 -5.45
C GLY A 224 0.90 30.55 -6.62
N PHE A 225 1.00 29.40 -7.27
CA PHE A 225 0.04 29.03 -8.32
C PHE A 225 -1.30 28.63 -7.73
N ALA A 226 -2.39 29.25 -8.21
CA ALA A 226 -3.76 28.88 -7.85
C ALA A 226 -4.10 27.49 -8.38
N GLY A 227 -4.76 26.67 -7.54
CA GLY A 227 -5.29 25.36 -7.91
C GLY A 227 -6.72 25.45 -8.46
N ILE A 228 -7.25 24.29 -8.88
CA ILE A 228 -8.64 24.17 -9.32
C ILE A 228 -9.56 24.36 -8.12
N GLU A 229 -10.50 25.30 -8.23
CA GLU A 229 -11.57 25.51 -7.24
C GLU A 229 -12.62 24.41 -7.31
N HIS A 230 -13.30 24.13 -6.18
CA HIS A 230 -14.35 23.11 -6.08
C HIS A 230 -13.91 21.74 -6.64
N PHE A 231 -12.66 21.35 -6.35
CA PHE A 231 -12.00 20.18 -6.94
C PHE A 231 -12.69 18.84 -6.60
N LEU A 232 -13.53 18.75 -5.54
CA LEU A 232 -14.33 17.58 -5.21
C LEU A 232 -15.74 17.64 -5.77
N THR A 233 -16.45 18.73 -5.49
CA THR A 233 -17.92 18.84 -5.66
C THR A 233 -18.34 19.67 -6.85
N GLY A 234 -17.43 20.41 -7.48
CA GLY A 234 -17.71 21.24 -8.65
C GLY A 234 -18.37 20.47 -9.80
N LYS A 235 -18.99 21.17 -10.74
CA LYS A 235 -19.64 20.56 -11.92
C LYS A 235 -18.76 19.53 -12.63
N PHE A 236 -17.47 19.78 -12.69
CA PHE A 236 -16.42 18.90 -13.22
C PHE A 236 -15.38 18.55 -12.15
N GLY A 237 -15.77 18.59 -10.87
CA GLY A 237 -14.96 18.12 -9.77
C GLY A 237 -14.87 16.59 -9.72
N LEU A 238 -14.03 16.08 -8.85
CA LEU A 238 -13.68 14.65 -8.74
C LEU A 238 -14.91 13.74 -8.78
N TYR A 239 -15.90 13.99 -7.92
CA TYR A 239 -17.03 13.07 -7.78
C TYR A 239 -17.98 13.12 -8.99
N ASN A 240 -18.15 14.27 -9.61
CA ASN A 240 -18.98 14.38 -10.80
C ASN A 240 -18.25 13.81 -12.05
N ALA A 241 -16.97 14.12 -12.21
CA ALA A 241 -16.20 13.70 -13.38
C ALA A 241 -15.85 12.20 -13.36
N TYR A 242 -15.44 11.66 -12.20
CA TYR A 242 -14.87 10.30 -12.11
C TYR A 242 -15.85 9.25 -11.60
N VAL A 243 -16.91 9.63 -10.88
CA VAL A 243 -17.92 8.68 -10.37
C VAL A 243 -19.35 9.04 -10.75
N GLY A 244 -19.52 9.98 -11.70
CA GLY A 244 -20.83 10.36 -12.24
C GLY A 244 -21.81 10.93 -11.21
N GLY A 245 -21.31 11.59 -10.16
CA GLY A 245 -22.09 12.15 -9.08
C GLY A 245 -22.65 11.12 -8.07
N ASN A 246 -22.31 9.84 -8.22
CA ASN A 246 -22.77 8.77 -7.34
C ASN A 246 -21.86 8.59 -6.12
N TYR A 247 -21.94 9.53 -5.17
CA TYR A 247 -21.16 9.51 -3.94
C TYR A 247 -22.01 9.96 -2.74
N ASP A 248 -21.51 9.69 -1.55
CA ASP A 248 -22.10 10.09 -0.29
C ASP A 248 -21.21 11.11 0.43
N PRO A 249 -21.55 12.40 0.39
CA PRO A 249 -20.73 13.43 1.04
C PRO A 249 -20.71 13.29 2.57
N GLU A 250 -21.74 12.69 3.18
CA GLU A 250 -21.80 12.49 4.63
C GLU A 250 -20.70 11.58 5.13
N ILE A 251 -20.30 10.56 4.34
CA ILE A 251 -19.20 9.66 4.69
C ILE A 251 -17.88 10.42 4.87
N ILE A 252 -17.64 11.44 4.04
CA ILE A 252 -16.41 12.23 4.08
C ILE A 252 -16.33 13.01 5.40
N GLU A 253 -17.46 13.55 5.86
CA GLU A 253 -17.52 14.45 7.01
C GLU A 253 -17.88 13.75 8.33
N LYS A 254 -18.46 12.56 8.26
CA LYS A 254 -18.94 11.83 9.43
C LYS A 254 -17.86 11.70 10.47
N ASP A 255 -18.10 12.24 11.66
CA ASP A 255 -17.19 12.19 12.80
C ASP A 255 -15.76 12.69 12.48
N LEU A 256 -15.61 13.66 11.56
CA LEU A 256 -14.34 14.26 11.17
C LEU A 256 -13.66 14.85 12.41
N GLY A 257 -12.40 14.51 12.63
CA GLY A 257 -11.63 14.89 13.82
C GLY A 257 -11.95 14.08 15.10
N LYS A 258 -12.94 13.18 15.08
CA LYS A 258 -13.30 12.31 16.22
C LYS A 258 -12.98 10.84 15.92
N ARG A 259 -13.37 10.36 14.76
CA ARG A 259 -13.05 9.03 14.25
C ARG A 259 -11.99 9.13 13.16
N TYR A 260 -10.91 8.38 13.33
CA TYR A 260 -9.83 8.26 12.35
C TYR A 260 -9.81 6.86 11.76
N TYR A 261 -10.17 6.72 10.47
CA TYR A 261 -10.06 5.46 9.73
C TYR A 261 -8.60 5.06 9.52
N ALA A 262 -7.69 6.02 9.57
CA ALA A 262 -6.24 5.77 9.55
C ALA A 262 -5.76 4.88 10.72
N ALA A 263 -6.50 4.81 11.83
CA ALA A 263 -6.19 3.89 12.94
C ALA A 263 -6.35 2.42 12.54
N ASP A 264 -7.19 2.13 11.54
CA ASP A 264 -7.57 0.78 11.13
C ASP A 264 -6.74 0.25 9.95
N ILE A 265 -5.71 0.98 9.51
CA ILE A 265 -4.82 0.51 8.45
C ILE A 265 -4.25 -0.87 8.82
N GLY A 266 -4.40 -1.80 7.89
CA GLY A 266 -3.92 -3.16 8.03
C GLY A 266 -2.55 -3.39 7.39
N THR A 267 -1.75 -4.25 8.01
CA THR A 267 -0.48 -4.72 7.47
C THR A 267 -0.67 -6.06 6.79
N LYS A 268 -0.17 -6.23 5.57
CA LYS A 268 -0.27 -7.51 4.87
C LYS A 268 0.70 -8.54 5.45
N PRO A 269 0.24 -9.74 5.85
CA PRO A 269 1.11 -10.86 6.23
C PRO A 269 1.83 -11.52 5.04
N TYR A 270 1.28 -11.41 3.82
CA TYR A 270 1.80 -12.06 2.62
C TYR A 270 1.97 -11.05 1.47
N PRO A 271 3.00 -11.18 0.59
CA PRO A 271 3.29 -10.23 -0.49
C PRO A 271 2.38 -10.43 -1.71
N CYS A 272 1.08 -10.20 -1.52
CA CYS A 272 0.05 -10.41 -2.52
C CYS A 272 -1.18 -9.53 -2.27
N GLY A 273 -2.16 -9.61 -3.17
CA GLY A 273 -3.40 -8.86 -3.08
C GLY A 273 -4.11 -9.02 -1.73
N ARG A 274 -4.64 -7.91 -1.19
CA ARG A 274 -5.28 -7.87 0.13
C ARG A 274 -6.37 -8.92 0.29
N ILE A 275 -7.18 -9.14 -0.74
CA ILE A 275 -8.32 -10.04 -0.70
C ILE A 275 -7.98 -11.54 -0.67
N ILE A 276 -6.72 -11.94 -0.95
CA ILE A 276 -6.31 -13.35 -0.89
C ILE A 276 -5.55 -13.72 0.40
N GLN A 277 -5.41 -12.81 1.34
CA GLN A 277 -4.68 -13.03 2.60
C GLN A 277 -5.34 -14.10 3.48
N ALA A 278 -6.67 -14.03 3.69
CA ALA A 278 -7.40 -15.02 4.48
C ALA A 278 -7.40 -16.42 3.85
N PRO A 279 -7.58 -16.60 2.54
CA PRO A 279 -7.36 -17.88 1.86
C PRO A 279 -5.96 -18.49 2.05
N ILE A 280 -4.92 -17.67 2.02
CA ILE A 280 -3.54 -18.14 2.27
C ILE A 280 -3.40 -18.63 3.71
N GLU A 281 -3.88 -17.86 4.68
CA GLU A 281 -3.86 -18.26 6.11
C GLU A 281 -4.63 -19.57 6.33
N ALA A 282 -5.81 -19.71 5.71
CA ALA A 282 -6.58 -20.97 5.75
C ALA A 282 -5.84 -22.15 5.10
N ALA A 283 -5.11 -21.90 4.02
CA ALA A 283 -4.34 -22.97 3.36
C ALA A 283 -3.12 -23.41 4.18
N LEU A 284 -2.47 -22.50 4.91
CA LEU A 284 -1.41 -22.84 5.86
C LEU A 284 -1.94 -23.71 7.00
N GLU A 285 -3.09 -23.36 7.58
CA GLU A 285 -3.77 -24.18 8.61
C GLU A 285 -4.19 -25.55 8.07
N LEU A 286 -4.73 -25.58 6.84
CA LEU A 286 -5.09 -26.84 6.19
C LEU A 286 -3.88 -27.74 6.03
N ARG A 287 -2.71 -27.19 5.60
CA ARG A 287 -1.47 -27.94 5.48
C ARG A 287 -1.06 -28.59 6.80
N GLU A 288 -1.13 -27.85 7.90
CA GLU A 288 -0.85 -28.40 9.24
C GLU A 288 -1.81 -29.52 9.63
N ALA A 289 -3.11 -29.34 9.33
CA ALA A 289 -4.14 -30.32 9.68
C ALA A 289 -4.05 -31.63 8.89
N ILE A 290 -3.60 -31.59 7.63
CA ILE A 290 -3.49 -32.78 6.77
C ILE A 290 -2.13 -33.46 6.83
N GLY A 291 -1.05 -32.71 7.11
CA GLY A 291 0.34 -33.18 7.15
C GLY A 291 0.93 -33.45 5.75
N ASP A 292 0.33 -34.39 5.01
CA ASP A 292 0.78 -34.74 3.64
C ASP A 292 -0.13 -34.16 2.55
N ILE A 293 0.39 -33.20 1.79
CA ILE A 293 -0.34 -32.55 0.69
C ILE A 293 -0.53 -33.46 -0.53
N ASP A 294 0.28 -34.49 -0.69
CA ASP A 294 0.16 -35.43 -1.80
C ASP A 294 -1.10 -36.34 -1.64
N GLY A 295 -1.61 -36.44 -0.40
CA GLY A 295 -2.90 -37.05 -0.05
C GLY A 295 -4.11 -36.24 -0.51
N ILE A 296 -4.00 -35.00 -0.95
CA ILE A 296 -5.13 -34.21 -1.44
C ILE A 296 -5.65 -34.78 -2.77
N GLU A 297 -6.97 -35.12 -2.80
CA GLU A 297 -7.70 -35.49 -4.01
C GLU A 297 -8.24 -34.26 -4.72
N SER A 298 -8.95 -33.37 -3.99
CA SER A 298 -9.51 -32.12 -4.51
C SER A 298 -9.61 -31.05 -3.42
N LEU A 299 -9.61 -29.77 -3.88
CA LEU A 299 -9.77 -28.59 -3.06
C LEU A 299 -10.95 -27.76 -3.59
N ARG A 300 -11.88 -27.41 -2.71
CA ARG A 300 -12.98 -26.52 -3.01
C ARG A 300 -12.86 -25.24 -2.18
N ILE A 301 -12.83 -24.10 -2.84
CA ILE A 301 -12.75 -22.79 -2.19
C ILE A 301 -14.06 -22.05 -2.44
N ARG A 302 -14.80 -21.73 -1.38
CA ARG A 302 -15.95 -20.82 -1.47
C ARG A 302 -15.46 -19.39 -1.27
N TYR A 303 -15.83 -18.52 -2.21
CA TYR A 303 -15.27 -17.17 -2.27
C TYR A 303 -16.33 -16.16 -2.72
N THR A 304 -16.19 -14.86 -2.38
CA THR A 304 -17.15 -13.85 -2.85
C THR A 304 -17.09 -13.72 -4.39
N LYS A 305 -18.23 -13.42 -5.03
CA LYS A 305 -18.25 -13.20 -6.49
C LYS A 305 -17.28 -12.10 -6.94
N GLY A 306 -17.22 -10.99 -6.20
CA GLY A 306 -16.26 -9.91 -6.46
C GLY A 306 -14.81 -10.40 -6.38
N GLY A 307 -14.50 -11.20 -5.36
CA GLY A 307 -13.19 -11.83 -5.19
C GLY A 307 -12.83 -12.75 -6.36
N VAL A 308 -13.75 -13.59 -6.83
CA VAL A 308 -13.53 -14.42 -8.03
C VAL A 308 -13.17 -13.57 -9.24
N ASN A 309 -13.94 -12.52 -9.51
CA ASN A 309 -13.66 -11.63 -10.64
C ASN A 309 -12.29 -10.95 -10.54
N MET A 310 -11.85 -10.61 -9.32
CA MET A 310 -10.58 -9.92 -9.10
C MET A 310 -9.37 -10.85 -9.07
N THR A 311 -9.52 -12.13 -8.67
CA THR A 311 -8.37 -13.00 -8.39
C THR A 311 -8.30 -14.26 -9.24
N CYS A 312 -9.38 -14.59 -9.93
CA CYS A 312 -9.44 -15.73 -10.85
C CYS A 312 -9.51 -15.29 -12.31
N GLN A 313 -9.63 -14.00 -12.58
CA GLN A 313 -9.63 -13.41 -13.92
C GLN A 313 -8.50 -12.36 -14.03
N PRO A 314 -7.84 -12.20 -15.18
CA PRO A 314 -7.95 -13.00 -16.40
C PRO A 314 -7.41 -14.42 -16.23
N GLU A 315 -7.59 -15.27 -17.25
CA GLU A 315 -7.16 -16.69 -17.25
C GLU A 315 -5.68 -16.89 -16.86
N ALA A 316 -4.81 -15.92 -17.17
CA ALA A 316 -3.41 -15.92 -16.77
C ALA A 316 -3.19 -15.99 -15.23
N ARG A 317 -4.22 -15.72 -14.42
CA ARG A 317 -4.18 -15.90 -12.95
C ARG A 317 -4.50 -17.32 -12.52
N HIS A 318 -5.04 -18.16 -13.38
CA HIS A 318 -5.27 -19.56 -13.05
C HIS A 318 -3.93 -20.32 -12.96
N PHE A 319 -3.08 -20.20 -13.97
CA PHE A 319 -1.73 -20.76 -13.98
C PHE A 319 -0.70 -19.63 -14.22
N PRO A 320 -0.43 -18.79 -13.22
CA PRO A 320 0.46 -17.66 -13.43
C PRO A 320 1.88 -18.13 -13.73
N ASP A 321 2.52 -17.43 -14.66
CA ASP A 321 3.90 -17.64 -15.09
C ASP A 321 4.84 -16.48 -14.69
N SER A 322 4.27 -15.45 -14.09
CA SER A 322 4.94 -14.21 -13.69
C SER A 322 4.45 -13.69 -12.34
N PHE A 323 5.30 -12.95 -11.65
CA PHE A 323 4.95 -12.28 -10.39
C PHE A 323 3.69 -11.40 -10.54
N GLN A 324 3.55 -10.69 -11.68
CA GLN A 324 2.46 -9.75 -11.88
C GLN A 324 1.07 -10.42 -11.88
N HIS A 325 0.98 -11.66 -12.37
CA HIS A 325 -0.25 -12.44 -12.28
C HIS A 325 -0.35 -13.22 -10.96
N ALA A 326 0.76 -13.79 -10.47
CA ALA A 326 0.78 -14.61 -9.26
C ALA A 326 0.32 -13.83 -8.02
N LYS A 327 0.77 -12.58 -7.84
CA LYS A 327 0.43 -11.74 -6.68
C LYS A 327 -1.07 -11.42 -6.54
N PHE A 328 -1.85 -11.58 -7.61
CA PHE A 328 -3.30 -11.44 -7.60
C PHE A 328 -4.05 -12.76 -7.85
N SER A 329 -3.36 -13.89 -7.86
CA SER A 329 -3.94 -15.19 -8.09
C SER A 329 -4.34 -15.88 -6.79
N LEU A 330 -5.64 -16.14 -6.60
CA LEU A 330 -6.15 -16.99 -5.51
C LEU A 330 -5.57 -18.41 -5.61
N TYR A 331 -5.53 -18.96 -6.81
CA TYR A 331 -4.99 -20.30 -7.07
C TYR A 331 -3.54 -20.42 -6.63
N TYR A 332 -2.72 -19.45 -7.06
CA TYR A 332 -1.30 -19.44 -6.70
C TYR A 332 -1.08 -19.27 -5.20
N GLY A 333 -1.75 -18.28 -4.58
CA GLY A 333 -1.58 -18.01 -3.15
C GLY A 333 -1.89 -19.23 -2.28
N VAL A 334 -2.99 -19.93 -2.57
CA VAL A 334 -3.38 -21.17 -1.87
C VAL A 334 -2.40 -22.30 -2.17
N ALA A 335 -2.01 -22.49 -3.43
CA ALA A 335 -1.05 -23.54 -3.80
C ALA A 335 0.33 -23.30 -3.18
N ALA A 336 0.82 -22.06 -3.15
CA ALA A 336 2.09 -21.70 -2.53
C ALA A 336 2.08 -22.00 -1.03
N ALA A 337 1.00 -21.64 -0.31
CA ALA A 337 0.82 -21.95 1.09
C ALA A 337 0.89 -23.47 1.35
N LEU A 338 0.21 -24.27 0.54
CA LEU A 338 0.20 -25.73 0.67
C LEU A 338 1.57 -26.34 0.32
N VAL A 339 2.22 -25.90 -0.77
CA VAL A 339 3.47 -26.50 -1.24
C VAL A 339 4.65 -26.13 -0.36
N TYR A 340 4.79 -24.83 -0.03
CA TYR A 340 5.95 -24.33 0.71
C TYR A 340 5.77 -24.31 2.23
N GLY A 341 4.54 -24.31 2.74
CA GLY A 341 4.25 -24.18 4.17
C GLY A 341 4.55 -22.79 4.73
N LYS A 342 4.83 -21.85 3.87
CA LYS A 342 5.05 -20.42 4.17
C LYS A 342 4.78 -19.60 2.91
N VAL A 343 4.55 -18.29 3.07
CA VAL A 343 4.35 -17.38 1.94
C VAL A 343 5.06 -16.07 2.24
N THR A 344 6.26 -15.92 1.71
CA THR A 344 7.11 -14.73 1.81
C THR A 344 7.47 -14.20 0.42
N VAL A 345 8.35 -13.22 0.34
CA VAL A 345 8.86 -12.71 -0.94
C VAL A 345 9.56 -13.82 -1.75
N ALA A 346 10.19 -14.79 -1.08
CA ALA A 346 10.87 -15.91 -1.74
C ALA A 346 9.92 -16.80 -2.55
N GLU A 347 8.70 -17.01 -2.06
CA GLU A 347 7.69 -17.83 -2.73
C GLU A 347 7.03 -17.10 -3.92
N TYR A 348 7.39 -15.83 -4.18
CA TYR A 348 6.94 -15.06 -5.34
C TYR A 348 8.06 -14.76 -6.34
N THR A 349 9.16 -15.51 -6.31
CA THR A 349 10.19 -15.49 -7.37
C THR A 349 9.73 -16.27 -8.61
N ASP A 350 10.30 -15.97 -9.75
CA ASP A 350 9.99 -16.68 -11.01
C ASP A 350 10.21 -18.18 -10.90
N GLU A 351 11.26 -18.62 -10.18
CA GLU A 351 11.54 -20.02 -9.91
C GLU A 351 10.45 -20.67 -9.08
N ALA A 352 10.03 -20.02 -7.99
CA ALA A 352 8.98 -20.52 -7.11
C ALA A 352 7.64 -20.61 -7.84
N ILE A 353 7.29 -19.61 -8.66
CA ILE A 353 6.05 -19.57 -9.44
C ILE A 353 5.99 -20.73 -10.43
N ARG A 354 7.12 -21.08 -11.06
CA ARG A 354 7.20 -22.14 -12.07
C ARG A 354 7.42 -23.54 -11.49
N ASN A 355 7.43 -23.71 -10.18
CA ASN A 355 7.57 -25.03 -9.55
C ASN A 355 6.44 -25.97 -10.00
N PRO A 356 6.76 -27.15 -10.61
CA PRO A 356 5.74 -28.07 -11.12
C PRO A 356 4.74 -28.54 -10.05
N LYS A 357 5.12 -28.60 -8.78
CA LYS A 357 4.24 -28.99 -7.68
C LYS A 357 3.13 -27.94 -7.43
N ILE A 358 3.40 -26.67 -7.66
CA ILE A 358 2.39 -25.61 -7.64
C ILE A 358 1.29 -25.90 -8.65
N ARG A 359 1.66 -26.21 -9.91
CA ARG A 359 0.69 -26.52 -10.96
C ARG A 359 -0.17 -27.73 -10.60
N GLN A 360 0.45 -28.79 -10.08
CA GLN A 360 -0.27 -30.01 -9.65
C GLN A 360 -1.30 -29.72 -8.57
N VAL A 361 -1.02 -28.79 -7.63
CA VAL A 361 -1.96 -28.38 -6.62
C VAL A 361 -3.07 -27.51 -7.21
N ILE A 362 -2.73 -26.54 -8.08
CA ILE A 362 -3.72 -25.68 -8.76
C ILE A 362 -4.75 -26.49 -9.54
N GLU A 363 -4.33 -27.56 -10.22
CA GLU A 363 -5.22 -28.46 -10.99
C GLU A 363 -6.29 -29.15 -10.13
N LYS A 364 -6.08 -29.23 -8.80
CA LYS A 364 -7.03 -29.76 -7.82
C LYS A 364 -8.00 -28.73 -7.25
N ILE A 365 -7.76 -27.42 -7.53
CA ILE A 365 -8.55 -26.33 -6.94
C ILE A 365 -9.75 -26.00 -7.81
N THR A 366 -10.94 -26.02 -7.18
CA THR A 366 -12.17 -25.47 -7.73
C THR A 366 -12.61 -24.27 -6.90
N VAL A 367 -12.76 -23.10 -7.51
CA VAL A 367 -13.25 -21.88 -6.86
C VAL A 367 -14.73 -21.70 -7.17
N ILE A 368 -15.54 -21.48 -6.15
CA ILE A 368 -16.99 -21.28 -6.24
C ILE A 368 -17.32 -19.87 -5.75
N GLY A 369 -17.85 -19.05 -6.65
CA GLY A 369 -18.40 -17.74 -6.30
C GLY A 369 -19.71 -17.90 -5.55
N ASP A 370 -19.75 -17.43 -4.30
CA ASP A 370 -20.90 -17.57 -3.40
C ASP A 370 -21.48 -16.18 -3.07
N GLU A 371 -22.73 -15.95 -3.51
CA GLU A 371 -23.43 -14.68 -3.25
C GLU A 371 -23.77 -14.48 -1.77
N SER A 372 -23.93 -15.58 -1.01
CA SER A 372 -24.29 -15.51 0.41
C SER A 372 -23.16 -14.93 1.28
N LEU A 373 -21.93 -14.90 0.76
CA LEU A 373 -20.76 -14.29 1.43
C LEU A 373 -20.76 -12.76 1.34
N GLY A 374 -21.72 -12.17 0.62
CA GLY A 374 -21.84 -10.73 0.51
C GLY A 374 -20.70 -10.10 -0.30
N GLN A 375 -20.34 -8.87 0.08
CA GLN A 375 -19.35 -8.07 -0.63
C GLN A 375 -18.24 -7.53 0.30
N GLU A 376 -18.16 -8.07 1.49
CA GLU A 376 -17.09 -7.79 2.45
C GLU A 376 -15.77 -8.42 2.00
N MET A 377 -14.72 -8.21 2.80
CA MET A 377 -13.43 -8.85 2.54
C MET A 377 -13.60 -10.37 2.45
N PRO A 378 -13.12 -11.01 1.35
CA PRO A 378 -13.36 -12.42 1.14
C PRO A 378 -12.74 -13.31 2.24
N PRO A 379 -13.48 -14.25 2.81
CA PRO A 379 -12.94 -15.21 3.75
C PRO A 379 -12.13 -16.30 3.05
N GLY A 380 -11.28 -17.01 3.78
CA GLY A 380 -10.66 -18.27 3.40
C GLY A 380 -11.52 -19.46 3.83
N LEU A 381 -12.37 -19.96 2.94
CA LEU A 381 -13.21 -21.13 3.18
C LEU A 381 -12.74 -22.25 2.26
N ILE A 382 -12.00 -23.22 2.82
CA ILE A 382 -11.39 -24.31 2.05
C ILE A 382 -11.87 -25.65 2.55
N GLU A 383 -12.42 -26.47 1.65
CA GLU A 383 -12.74 -27.87 1.84
C GLU A 383 -11.71 -28.71 1.07
N ALA A 384 -10.99 -29.59 1.76
CA ALA A 384 -10.07 -30.54 1.15
C ALA A 384 -10.63 -31.96 1.28
N LYS A 385 -10.80 -32.65 0.15
CA LYS A 385 -11.08 -34.08 0.11
C LYS A 385 -9.77 -34.83 -0.07
N LEU A 386 -9.52 -35.82 0.77
CA LEU A 386 -8.32 -36.62 0.78
C LEU A 386 -8.54 -37.98 0.12
N LYS A 387 -7.49 -38.55 -0.46
CA LYS A 387 -7.51 -39.87 -1.09
C LYS A 387 -7.88 -41.02 -0.15
N ASP A 388 -7.72 -40.84 1.16
CA ASP A 388 -8.11 -41.80 2.19
C ASP A 388 -9.60 -41.69 2.58
N GLY A 389 -10.37 -40.82 1.93
CA GLY A 389 -11.77 -40.57 2.13
C GLY A 389 -12.12 -39.52 3.19
N ARG A 390 -11.14 -39.01 3.94
CA ARG A 390 -11.38 -37.90 4.88
C ARG A 390 -11.69 -36.61 4.16
N THR A 391 -12.51 -35.75 4.78
CA THR A 391 -12.73 -34.38 4.38
C THR A 391 -12.29 -33.45 5.51
N VAL A 392 -11.45 -32.46 5.18
CA VAL A 392 -10.97 -31.46 6.13
C VAL A 392 -11.47 -30.10 5.69
N ASN A 393 -12.10 -29.36 6.60
CA ASN A 393 -12.62 -28.02 6.36
C ASN A 393 -11.85 -27.03 7.21
N VAL A 394 -11.41 -25.91 6.60
CA VAL A 394 -10.79 -24.79 7.29
C VAL A 394 -11.53 -23.51 6.94
N GLU A 395 -11.82 -22.73 7.97
CA GLU A 395 -12.47 -21.43 7.83
C GLU A 395 -11.62 -20.34 8.49
N ARG A 396 -11.23 -19.34 7.70
CA ARG A 396 -10.58 -18.12 8.16
C ARG A 396 -11.34 -16.90 7.65
N ARG A 397 -12.11 -16.25 8.54
CA ARG A 397 -12.91 -15.10 8.14
C ARG A 397 -12.09 -13.84 7.96
N LEU A 398 -11.13 -13.60 8.82
CA LEU A 398 -10.24 -12.43 8.79
C LEU A 398 -8.80 -12.88 8.92
N SER A 399 -7.94 -12.41 8.03
CA SER A 399 -6.48 -12.65 8.12
C SER A 399 -5.85 -11.85 9.25
N LYS A 400 -4.67 -12.27 9.68
CA LYS A 400 -3.77 -11.42 10.47
C LYS A 400 -3.51 -10.11 9.71
N GLY A 401 -3.26 -9.03 10.42
CA GLY A 401 -2.98 -7.71 9.87
C GLY A 401 -4.23 -6.92 9.44
N THR A 402 -5.45 -7.36 9.81
CA THR A 402 -6.67 -6.52 9.75
C THR A 402 -6.79 -5.67 11.01
N ALA A 403 -7.66 -4.65 11.01
CA ALA A 403 -7.98 -3.86 12.19
C ALA A 403 -8.46 -4.73 13.37
N ALA A 404 -9.21 -5.80 13.10
CA ALA A 404 -9.69 -6.74 14.12
C ALA A 404 -8.62 -7.74 14.62
N ARG A 405 -7.56 -7.95 13.84
CA ARG A 405 -6.43 -8.84 14.18
C ARG A 405 -5.09 -8.17 13.83
N PRO A 406 -4.78 -7.02 14.46
CA PRO A 406 -3.62 -6.22 14.09
C PRO A 406 -2.30 -6.93 14.44
N TYR A 407 -1.25 -6.52 13.77
CA TYR A 407 0.11 -6.83 14.19
C TYR A 407 0.49 -6.02 15.44
N THR A 408 1.21 -6.67 16.35
CA THR A 408 1.95 -5.95 17.39
C THR A 408 3.16 -5.23 16.79
N MET A 409 3.75 -4.33 17.54
CA MET A 409 4.97 -3.63 17.12
C MET A 409 6.12 -4.62 16.85
N ASP A 410 6.27 -5.64 17.69
CA ASP A 410 7.36 -6.63 17.55
C ASP A 410 7.14 -7.51 16.32
N GLU A 411 5.91 -7.93 16.02
CA GLU A 411 5.59 -8.67 14.79
C GLU A 411 5.85 -7.83 13.53
N ILE A 412 5.63 -6.51 13.55
CA ILE A 412 5.99 -5.61 12.44
C ILE A 412 7.51 -5.56 12.25
N ILE A 413 8.26 -5.50 13.34
CA ILE A 413 9.73 -5.51 13.29
C ILE A 413 10.24 -6.87 12.76
N GLU A 414 9.62 -7.98 13.12
CA GLU A 414 9.94 -9.29 12.56
C GLU A 414 9.67 -9.32 11.04
N LYS A 415 8.54 -8.75 10.59
CA LYS A 415 8.26 -8.61 9.16
C LYS A 415 9.32 -7.75 8.46
N LEU A 416 9.72 -6.62 9.04
CA LEU A 416 10.80 -5.78 8.51
C LEU A 416 12.07 -6.61 8.33
N ARG A 417 12.53 -7.31 9.38
CA ARG A 417 13.73 -8.15 9.30
C ARG A 417 13.62 -9.23 8.24
N ALA A 418 12.44 -9.83 8.08
CA ALA A 418 12.18 -10.81 7.03
C ALA A 418 12.24 -10.23 5.60
N CYS A 419 12.07 -8.91 5.44
CA CYS A 419 12.20 -8.22 4.16
C CYS A 419 13.65 -7.90 3.77
N LEU A 420 14.56 -7.70 4.74
CA LEU A 420 15.93 -7.25 4.48
C LEU A 420 16.75 -8.14 3.55
N PRO A 421 16.68 -9.49 3.62
CA PRO A 421 17.41 -10.37 2.71
C PRO A 421 17.06 -10.17 1.23
N PHE A 422 15.94 -9.50 0.94
CA PHE A 422 15.49 -9.20 -0.42
C PHE A 422 15.86 -7.79 -0.89
N SER A 423 16.64 -7.04 -0.11
CA SER A 423 17.13 -5.72 -0.51
C SER A 423 18.12 -5.83 -1.66
N ALA A 424 18.10 -4.85 -2.58
CA ALA A 424 19.06 -4.78 -3.71
C ALA A 424 20.51 -4.61 -3.26
N LYS A 425 20.71 -3.94 -2.12
CA LYS A 425 21.99 -3.81 -1.45
C LYS A 425 21.81 -4.16 0.03
N PRO A 426 22.77 -4.83 0.68
CA PRO A 426 22.68 -5.11 2.11
C PRO A 426 22.75 -3.80 2.92
N LEU A 427 21.96 -3.73 3.97
CA LEU A 427 22.03 -2.67 4.97
C LEU A 427 22.84 -3.18 6.17
N ALA A 428 23.67 -2.32 6.76
CA ALA A 428 24.39 -2.66 7.96
C ALA A 428 23.43 -2.90 9.15
N GLU A 429 23.67 -3.93 9.92
CA GLU A 429 22.77 -4.37 11.01
C GLU A 429 22.57 -3.26 12.07
N ASP A 430 23.63 -2.55 12.42
CA ASP A 430 23.59 -1.41 13.36
C ASP A 430 22.72 -0.26 12.84
N LYS A 431 22.75 0.04 11.53
CA LYS A 431 21.85 1.02 10.90
C LYS A 431 20.39 0.58 10.98
N VAL A 432 20.14 -0.71 10.73
CA VAL A 432 18.79 -1.29 10.79
C VAL A 432 18.24 -1.20 12.23
N GLU A 433 19.00 -1.65 13.23
CA GLU A 433 18.55 -1.59 14.62
C GLU A 433 18.37 -0.15 15.09
N THR A 434 19.25 0.77 14.68
CA THR A 434 19.08 2.20 14.96
C THR A 434 17.81 2.75 14.32
N ALA A 435 17.53 2.40 13.06
CA ALA A 435 16.31 2.82 12.36
C ALA A 435 15.05 2.30 13.06
N ILE A 436 15.04 1.03 13.48
CA ILE A 436 13.93 0.42 14.22
C ILE A 436 13.70 1.17 15.54
N ALA A 437 14.75 1.44 16.31
CA ALA A 437 14.64 2.14 17.60
C ALA A 437 14.09 3.57 17.42
N ARG A 438 14.56 4.30 16.41
CA ARG A 438 14.12 5.66 16.11
C ARG A 438 12.68 5.68 15.58
N LEU A 439 12.30 4.77 14.68
CA LEU A 439 10.93 4.67 14.18
C LEU A 439 9.93 4.25 15.26
N ARG A 440 10.33 3.44 16.25
CA ARG A 440 9.49 3.11 17.42
C ARG A 440 9.15 4.35 18.26
N ASN A 441 10.04 5.33 18.30
CA ASN A 441 9.92 6.57 19.06
C ASN A 441 9.91 7.79 18.11
N LEU A 442 9.26 7.64 16.97
CA LEU A 442 9.31 8.63 15.89
C LEU A 442 8.84 10.03 16.34
N GLU A 443 7.93 10.11 17.33
CA GLU A 443 7.50 11.36 17.93
C GLU A 443 8.59 12.13 18.67
N GLU A 444 9.67 11.46 19.06
CA GLU A 444 10.81 12.05 19.77
C GLU A 444 11.89 12.58 18.80
N GLU A 445 11.76 12.29 17.50
CA GLU A 445 12.71 12.73 16.50
C GLU A 445 12.70 14.25 16.35
N GLU A 446 13.86 14.86 16.48
CA GLU A 446 14.04 16.29 16.22
C GLU A 446 14.05 16.59 14.74
N ASN A 447 14.60 15.68 13.92
CA ASN A 447 14.66 15.80 12.46
C ASN A 447 14.54 14.45 11.76
N VAL A 448 13.40 14.21 11.15
CA VAL A 448 13.10 12.96 10.40
C VAL A 448 14.00 12.78 9.19
N ALA A 449 14.54 13.86 8.59
CA ALA A 449 15.45 13.77 7.46
C ALA A 449 16.69 12.91 7.75
N ASP A 450 17.16 12.88 9.02
CA ASP A 450 18.32 12.08 9.41
C ASP A 450 18.07 10.56 9.36
N LEU A 451 16.81 10.13 9.33
CA LEU A 451 16.45 8.71 9.17
C LEU A 451 16.88 8.18 7.80
N MET A 452 16.86 9.01 6.74
CA MET A 452 17.19 8.55 5.39
C MET A 452 18.60 7.99 5.28
N ARG A 453 19.54 8.49 6.08
CA ARG A 453 20.91 7.95 6.14
C ARG A 453 20.96 6.49 6.63
N LEU A 454 19.99 6.10 7.47
CA LEU A 454 19.88 4.74 7.98
C LEU A 454 19.25 3.79 6.93
N PHE A 455 18.49 4.35 5.96
CA PHE A 455 17.87 3.59 4.88
C PHE A 455 18.80 3.37 3.68
N THR A 456 20.02 3.87 3.72
CA THR A 456 20.98 3.72 2.63
C THR A 456 22.05 2.69 2.95
N ALA A 457 22.43 1.86 1.95
CA ALA A 457 23.56 0.96 2.07
C ALA A 457 24.86 1.76 2.24
N GLN A 458 25.90 1.13 2.84
CA GLN A 458 27.24 1.73 2.86
C GLN A 458 27.79 1.75 1.42
N GLU A 459 28.49 2.82 1.06
CA GLU A 459 29.30 2.82 -0.15
C GLU A 459 30.44 1.80 0.02
N GLU A 460 30.68 0.99 -1.02
CA GLU A 460 31.83 0.08 -1.03
C GLU A 460 33.11 0.94 -0.99
N GLY A 461 33.68 1.15 0.18
CA GLY A 461 34.95 1.90 0.32
C GLY A 461 35.10 2.79 1.55
N GLU A 462 34.15 2.81 2.49
CA GLU A 462 34.35 3.43 3.80
C GLU A 462 34.68 2.39 4.91
#